data_5761e892a006097306673905b5513ccd
#
_entry.id   5761e892a006097306673905b5513ccd
#
_cell.length_a   1.000
_cell.length_b   1.000
_cell.length_c   1.000
_cell.angle_alpha   90.00
_cell.angle_beta   90.00
_cell.angle_gamma   90.00
#
_symmetry.space_group_name_H-M   'P 1'
#
loop_
_entity.id
_entity.type
_entity.pdbx_description
1 polymer ?
#
loop_
_entity_poly.entity_id
_entity_poly.type
_entity_poly.pdbx_seq_one_letter_code
_entity_poly.pdbx_strand_id
1 'polypeptide(L)'
;WIMLIISVLWLGVLAHSWLAAFFVVLTNFFYVFVYTKFLKMRNAQNIVWGGLAGCMPAMVGWAVIRDNAPAGEPDRWWQAIVLFLIIFFWTPPHTWALAMKYKEDYRKAGVPMLPVVADEKEVTRQIVWYTVGTVIVTLLIVPAASWIYLVAALASGAVFLWMAIRLHKGVKNGAKVKPMRLFIYSNNYLSVLFIGLSIDAILGW
;
A
#
# COMPACT_ATOMS: atom_id res chain seq x y z
N TRP A 1 -18.65 14.15 4.77
CA TRP A 1 -18.23 15.46 5.28
C TRP A 1 -18.17 15.50 6.80
N ILE A 2 -19.16 14.99 7.52
CA ILE A 2 -19.17 14.95 9.00
C ILE A 2 -17.93 14.24 9.54
N MET A 3 -17.60 13.06 9.02
CA MET A 3 -16.40 12.31 9.43
C MET A 3 -15.11 13.08 9.14
N LEU A 4 -15.05 13.81 8.03
CA LEU A 4 -13.88 14.65 7.70
C LEU A 4 -13.72 15.78 8.71
N ILE A 5 -14.81 16.49 9.04
CA ILE A 5 -14.78 17.57 10.03
C ILE A 5 -14.34 17.04 11.40
N ILE A 6 -14.90 15.90 11.83
CA ILE A 6 -14.51 15.27 13.11
C ILE A 6 -13.02 14.90 13.09
N SER A 7 -12.53 14.31 12.00
CA SER A 7 -11.11 13.94 11.86
C SER A 7 -10.18 15.16 11.91
N VAL A 8 -10.55 16.25 11.24
CA VAL A 8 -9.76 17.50 11.25
C VAL A 8 -9.73 18.13 12.64
N LEU A 9 -10.87 18.20 13.32
CA LEU A 9 -10.93 18.74 14.68
C LEU A 9 -10.17 17.85 15.67
N TRP A 10 -10.31 16.53 15.56
CA TRP A 10 -9.57 15.59 16.41
C TRP A 10 -8.06 15.75 16.23
N LEU A 11 -7.56 15.72 14.99
CA LEU A 11 -6.13 15.83 14.72
C LEU A 11 -5.57 17.22 15.02
N GLY A 12 -6.26 18.28 14.62
CA GLY A 12 -5.77 19.65 14.82
C GLY A 12 -5.85 20.11 16.28
N VAL A 13 -6.98 19.83 16.95
CA VAL A 13 -7.22 20.37 18.30
C VAL A 13 -6.80 19.40 19.40
N LEU A 14 -7.22 18.11 19.32
CA LEU A 14 -6.93 17.15 20.38
C LEU A 14 -5.56 16.50 20.24
N ALA A 15 -5.13 16.18 19.03
CA ALA A 15 -3.80 15.62 18.77
C ALA A 15 -2.73 16.70 18.48
N HIS A 16 -3.08 17.98 18.54
CA HIS A 16 -2.18 19.13 18.31
C HIS A 16 -1.35 19.01 17.02
N SER A 17 -1.90 18.40 15.95
CA SER A 17 -1.21 18.21 14.68
C SER A 17 -2.04 18.73 13.50
N TRP A 18 -1.84 20.00 13.17
CA TRP A 18 -2.47 20.62 12.00
C TRP A 18 -1.93 20.09 10.68
N LEU A 19 -0.68 19.61 10.67
CA LEU A 19 -0.09 18.94 9.51
C LEU A 19 -0.79 17.61 9.21
N ALA A 20 -1.09 16.81 10.25
CA ALA A 20 -1.89 15.59 10.08
C ALA A 20 -3.30 15.91 9.57
N ALA A 21 -3.96 16.93 10.13
CA ALA A 21 -5.26 17.39 9.65
C ALA A 21 -5.21 17.83 8.17
N PHE A 22 -4.17 18.55 7.75
CA PHE A 22 -3.95 18.90 6.35
C PHE A 22 -3.81 17.67 5.46
N PHE A 23 -3.03 16.67 5.86
CA PHE A 23 -2.90 15.41 5.09
C PHE A 23 -4.23 14.67 4.95
N VAL A 24 -5.08 14.66 5.97
CA VAL A 24 -6.42 14.05 5.89
C VAL A 24 -7.30 14.80 4.88
N VAL A 25 -7.31 16.13 4.90
CA VAL A 25 -8.06 16.94 3.93
C VAL A 25 -7.55 16.70 2.50
N LEU A 26 -6.23 16.72 2.31
CA LEU A 26 -5.58 16.46 1.02
C LEU A 26 -5.95 15.06 0.49
N THR A 27 -5.90 14.06 1.35
CA THR A 27 -6.26 12.67 1.01
C THR A 27 -7.71 12.56 0.56
N ASN A 28 -8.64 13.17 1.32
CA ASN A 28 -10.06 13.17 0.97
C ASN A 28 -10.33 13.91 -0.34
N PHE A 29 -9.70 15.07 -0.55
CA PHE A 29 -9.80 15.80 -1.80
C PHE A 29 -9.33 14.95 -2.97
N PHE A 30 -8.13 14.36 -2.87
CA PHE A 30 -7.58 13.50 -3.90
C PHE A 30 -8.48 12.30 -4.17
N TYR A 31 -8.94 11.59 -3.13
CA TYR A 31 -9.78 10.41 -3.28
C TYR A 31 -11.12 10.71 -3.93
N VAL A 32 -11.79 11.78 -3.50
CA VAL A 32 -13.14 12.12 -4.01
C VAL A 32 -13.06 12.75 -5.41
N PHE A 33 -12.24 13.77 -5.59
CA PHE A 33 -12.24 14.57 -6.81
C PHE A 33 -11.31 13.97 -7.89
N VAL A 34 -10.10 13.60 -7.53
CA VAL A 34 -9.13 13.10 -8.52
C VAL A 34 -9.39 11.63 -8.83
N TYR A 35 -9.41 10.79 -7.81
CA TYR A 35 -9.56 9.35 -8.04
C TYR A 35 -11.00 9.00 -8.45
N THR A 36 -12.01 9.27 -7.60
CA THR A 36 -13.36 8.76 -7.82
C THR A 36 -14.05 9.41 -9.02
N LYS A 37 -13.98 10.74 -9.14
CA LYS A 37 -14.67 11.44 -10.24
C LYS A 37 -13.92 11.40 -11.56
N PHE A 38 -12.58 11.39 -11.52
CA PHE A 38 -11.79 11.55 -12.75
C PHE A 38 -11.09 10.27 -13.20
N LEU A 39 -10.29 9.61 -12.34
CA LEU A 39 -9.42 8.50 -12.74
C LEU A 39 -10.12 7.14 -12.79
N LYS A 40 -11.01 6.86 -11.83
CA LYS A 40 -11.59 5.53 -11.61
C LYS A 40 -12.24 4.92 -12.85
N MET A 41 -12.95 5.75 -13.63
CA MET A 41 -13.71 5.31 -14.81
C MET A 41 -12.96 5.52 -16.14
N ARG A 42 -11.74 6.08 -16.10
CA ARG A 42 -11.03 6.51 -17.32
C ARG A 42 -9.64 5.88 -17.50
N ASN A 43 -9.06 5.34 -16.43
CA ASN A 43 -7.68 4.88 -16.47
C ASN A 43 -7.57 3.42 -16.01
N ALA A 44 -6.89 2.59 -16.81
CA ALA A 44 -6.59 1.19 -16.46
C ALA A 44 -5.67 1.07 -15.23
N GLN A 45 -4.83 2.08 -14.99
CA GLN A 45 -3.95 2.20 -13.83
C GLN A 45 -4.63 2.92 -12.63
N ASN A 46 -5.97 2.97 -12.62
CA ASN A 46 -6.74 3.66 -11.57
C ASN A 46 -6.34 3.22 -10.16
N ILE A 47 -5.99 1.94 -9.95
CA ILE A 47 -5.55 1.40 -8.66
C ILE A 47 -4.20 1.96 -8.23
N VAL A 48 -3.26 2.17 -9.14
CA VAL A 48 -1.96 2.76 -8.83
C VAL A 48 -2.15 4.18 -8.27
N TRP A 49 -2.92 5.00 -8.98
CA TRP A 49 -3.21 6.36 -8.56
C TRP A 49 -4.12 6.41 -7.31
N GLY A 50 -5.13 5.54 -7.24
CA GLY A 50 -6.00 5.41 -6.06
C GLY A 50 -5.23 4.96 -4.82
N GLY A 51 -4.17 4.17 -5.01
CA GLY A 51 -3.27 3.72 -3.95
C GLY A 51 -2.61 4.87 -3.18
N LEU A 52 -2.36 6.03 -3.82
CA LEU A 52 -1.81 7.21 -3.14
C LEU A 52 -2.64 7.63 -1.93
N ALA A 53 -3.98 7.63 -2.06
CA ALA A 53 -4.84 7.94 -0.93
C ALA A 53 -4.76 6.87 0.19
N GLY A 54 -4.65 5.58 -0.19
CA GLY A 54 -4.53 4.47 0.75
C GLY A 54 -3.21 4.44 1.53
N CYS A 55 -2.16 5.12 1.02
CA CYS A 55 -0.85 5.19 1.67
C CYS A 55 -0.72 6.35 2.67
N MET A 56 -1.60 7.36 2.58
CA MET A 56 -1.53 8.57 3.40
C MET A 56 -1.65 8.35 4.91
N PRO A 57 -2.32 7.29 5.44
CA PRO A 57 -2.33 7.05 6.88
C PRO A 57 -0.93 6.97 7.51
N ALA A 58 0.08 6.48 6.78
CA ALA A 58 1.47 6.49 7.25
C ALA A 58 2.00 7.92 7.48
N MET A 59 1.70 8.84 6.55
CA MET A 59 2.10 10.25 6.65
C MET A 59 1.32 10.97 7.76
N VAL A 60 0.02 10.67 7.90
CA VAL A 60 -0.83 11.26 8.95
C VAL A 60 -0.33 10.84 10.34
N GLY A 61 -0.08 9.54 10.55
CA GLY A 61 0.42 9.03 11.83
C GLY A 61 1.79 9.63 12.18
N TRP A 62 2.69 9.72 11.18
CA TRP A 62 4.00 10.32 11.38
C TRP A 62 3.92 11.81 11.75
N ALA A 63 3.04 12.57 11.09
CA ALA A 63 2.84 13.98 11.39
C ALA A 63 2.39 14.19 12.84
N VAL A 64 1.47 13.35 13.36
CA VAL A 64 1.05 13.40 14.76
C VAL A 64 2.22 13.16 15.71
N ILE A 65 3.02 12.13 15.46
CA ILE A 65 4.18 11.81 16.30
C ILE A 65 5.19 12.96 16.29
N ARG A 66 5.52 13.46 15.10
CA ARG A 66 6.50 14.54 14.93
C ARG A 66 6.06 15.84 15.61
N ASP A 67 4.81 16.25 15.43
CA ASP A 67 4.31 17.50 16.00
C ASP A 67 4.23 17.47 17.54
N ASN A 68 4.22 16.27 18.13
CA ASN A 68 4.23 16.06 19.59
C ASN A 68 5.59 15.55 20.12
N ALA A 69 6.60 15.44 19.28
CA ALA A 69 7.94 15.01 19.68
C ALA A 69 8.64 16.12 20.52
N PRO A 70 9.53 15.74 21.46
CA PRO A 70 10.37 16.70 22.19
C PRO A 70 11.18 17.58 21.25
N ALA A 71 11.43 18.84 21.67
CA ALA A 71 12.24 19.76 20.90
C ALA A 71 13.68 19.22 20.71
N GLY A 72 14.18 19.24 19.47
CA GLY A 72 15.51 18.73 19.13
C GLY A 72 15.55 17.29 18.63
N GLU A 73 14.42 16.58 18.65
CA GLU A 73 14.35 15.26 18.01
C GLU A 73 14.56 15.38 16.49
N PRO A 74 15.35 14.47 15.89
CA PRO A 74 15.65 14.54 14.46
C PRO A 74 14.38 14.27 13.63
N ASP A 75 14.20 15.09 12.61
CA ASP A 75 13.09 14.94 11.66
C ASP A 75 13.37 13.79 10.69
N ARG A 76 12.70 12.66 10.89
CA ARG A 76 12.95 11.41 10.15
C ARG A 76 11.85 11.12 9.11
N TRP A 77 11.41 12.12 8.36
CA TRP A 77 10.38 11.98 7.32
C TRP A 77 10.68 10.89 6.28
N TRP A 78 11.94 10.55 6.05
CA TRP A 78 12.30 9.47 5.14
C TRP A 78 11.67 8.12 5.54
N GLN A 79 11.53 7.85 6.84
CA GLN A 79 10.89 6.62 7.34
C GLN A 79 9.40 6.61 6.98
N ALA A 80 8.69 7.72 7.20
CA ALA A 80 7.30 7.89 6.80
C ALA A 80 7.11 7.71 5.29
N ILE A 81 8.02 8.30 4.50
CA ILE A 81 8.01 8.17 3.03
C ILE A 81 8.22 6.72 2.61
N VAL A 82 9.14 6.00 3.25
CA VAL A 82 9.36 4.57 2.95
C VAL A 82 8.13 3.75 3.31
N LEU A 83 7.50 3.98 4.48
CA LEU A 83 6.26 3.30 4.85
C LEU A 83 5.12 3.59 3.86
N PHE A 84 4.98 4.84 3.43
CA PHE A 84 4.07 5.23 2.37
C PHE A 84 4.34 4.46 1.06
N LEU A 85 5.61 4.39 0.64
CA LEU A 85 6.00 3.68 -0.58
C LEU A 85 5.80 2.16 -0.49
N ILE A 86 5.99 1.54 0.69
CA ILE A 86 5.69 0.11 0.90
C ILE A 86 4.23 -0.16 0.55
N ILE A 87 3.30 0.61 1.13
CA ILE A 87 1.87 0.45 0.89
C ILE A 87 1.53 0.78 -0.58
N PHE A 88 2.17 1.80 -1.15
CA PHE A 88 1.96 2.19 -2.54
C PHE A 88 2.31 1.07 -3.52
N PHE A 89 3.53 0.51 -3.43
CA PHE A 89 3.96 -0.59 -4.29
C PHE A 89 3.22 -1.90 -4.02
N TRP A 90 2.76 -2.13 -2.77
CA TRP A 90 1.96 -3.29 -2.39
C TRP A 90 0.54 -3.25 -2.96
N THR A 91 -0.07 -2.07 -3.12
CA THR A 91 -1.47 -1.92 -3.53
C THR A 91 -1.79 -2.55 -4.89
N PRO A 92 -1.01 -2.37 -5.97
CA PRO A 92 -1.31 -2.97 -7.26
C PRO A 92 -1.29 -4.50 -7.27
N PRO A 93 -0.25 -5.21 -6.82
CA PRO A 93 -0.25 -6.67 -6.82
C PRO A 93 -1.36 -7.27 -5.96
N HIS A 94 -1.69 -6.64 -4.83
CA HIS A 94 -2.80 -7.01 -3.98
C HIS A 94 -4.14 -6.89 -4.72
N THR A 95 -4.45 -5.70 -5.21
CA THR A 95 -5.76 -5.39 -5.80
C THR A 95 -5.96 -6.04 -7.16
N TRP A 96 -4.92 -6.12 -8.01
CA TRP A 96 -5.05 -6.81 -9.30
C TRP A 96 -5.23 -8.31 -9.15
N ALA A 97 -4.62 -8.95 -8.14
CA ALA A 97 -4.88 -10.35 -7.84
C ALA A 97 -6.37 -10.59 -7.48
N LEU A 98 -6.98 -9.70 -6.71
CA LEU A 98 -8.41 -9.72 -6.44
C LEU A 98 -9.23 -9.48 -7.71
N ALA A 99 -8.86 -8.45 -8.48
CA ALA A 99 -9.59 -8.05 -9.68
C ALA A 99 -9.52 -9.10 -10.80
N MET A 100 -8.47 -9.92 -10.88
CA MET A 100 -8.43 -11.09 -11.79
C MET A 100 -9.56 -12.08 -11.48
N LYS A 101 -9.91 -12.27 -10.20
CA LYS A 101 -11.02 -13.16 -9.81
C LYS A 101 -12.38 -12.54 -10.15
N TYR A 102 -12.54 -11.24 -9.93
CA TYR A 102 -13.80 -10.52 -10.12
C TYR A 102 -13.85 -9.70 -11.42
N LYS A 103 -13.09 -10.16 -12.43
CA LYS A 103 -12.94 -9.48 -13.73
C LYS A 103 -14.28 -9.13 -14.38
N GLU A 104 -15.23 -10.07 -14.37
CA GLU A 104 -16.55 -9.87 -14.99
C GLU A 104 -17.41 -8.87 -14.22
N ASP A 105 -17.32 -8.82 -12.90
CA ASP A 105 -18.07 -7.85 -12.09
C ASP A 105 -17.58 -6.42 -12.36
N TYR A 106 -16.25 -6.24 -12.45
CA TYR A 106 -15.66 -4.95 -12.83
C TYR A 106 -16.03 -4.54 -14.26
N ARG A 107 -16.09 -5.50 -15.20
CA ARG A 107 -16.52 -5.24 -16.58
C ARG A 107 -17.99 -4.79 -16.62
N LYS A 108 -18.88 -5.47 -15.91
CA LYS A 108 -20.30 -5.10 -15.82
C LYS A 108 -20.49 -3.71 -15.18
N ALA A 109 -19.66 -3.36 -14.22
CA ALA A 109 -19.67 -2.04 -13.58
C ALA A 109 -19.05 -0.93 -14.43
N GLY A 110 -18.51 -1.26 -15.63
CA GLY A 110 -17.86 -0.29 -16.51
C GLY A 110 -16.52 0.27 -15.98
N VAL A 111 -15.90 -0.39 -14.98
CA VAL A 111 -14.63 0.06 -14.40
C VAL A 111 -13.48 -0.56 -15.19
N PRO A 112 -12.65 0.23 -15.90
CA PRO A 112 -11.58 -0.27 -16.76
C PRO A 112 -10.32 -0.65 -15.94
N MET A 113 -10.48 -1.54 -14.96
CA MET A 113 -9.32 -2.04 -14.21
C MET A 113 -8.37 -2.82 -15.14
N LEU A 114 -7.07 -2.80 -14.83
CA LEU A 114 -6.06 -3.46 -15.66
C LEU A 114 -6.43 -4.91 -16.04
N PRO A 115 -6.91 -5.79 -15.12
CA PRO A 115 -7.35 -7.13 -15.50
C PRO A 115 -8.56 -7.19 -16.44
N VAL A 116 -9.34 -6.10 -16.57
CA VAL A 116 -10.49 -6.05 -17.48
C VAL A 116 -10.05 -5.74 -18.90
N VAL A 117 -9.08 -4.84 -19.06
CA VAL A 117 -8.68 -4.26 -20.36
C VAL A 117 -7.39 -4.84 -20.93
N ALA A 118 -6.54 -5.46 -20.11
CA ALA A 118 -5.28 -6.05 -20.52
C ALA A 118 -5.30 -7.58 -20.55
N ASP A 119 -4.36 -8.17 -21.29
CA ASP A 119 -4.12 -9.60 -21.28
C ASP A 119 -3.60 -10.08 -19.90
N GLU A 120 -3.97 -11.30 -19.50
CA GLU A 120 -3.58 -11.84 -18.19
C GLU A 120 -2.07 -11.99 -18.02
N LYS A 121 -1.32 -12.21 -19.11
CA LYS A 121 0.14 -12.24 -19.08
C LYS A 121 0.72 -10.85 -18.70
N GLU A 122 0.16 -9.80 -19.27
CA GLU A 122 0.56 -8.43 -18.95
C GLU A 122 0.21 -8.06 -17.51
N VAL A 123 -1.01 -8.37 -17.06
CA VAL A 123 -1.44 -8.15 -15.68
C VAL A 123 -0.48 -8.82 -14.69
N THR A 124 -0.21 -10.12 -14.90
CA THR A 124 0.67 -10.86 -13.98
C THR A 124 2.14 -10.44 -14.08
N ARG A 125 2.59 -9.94 -15.23
CA ARG A 125 3.91 -9.32 -15.38
C ARG A 125 4.02 -8.06 -14.52
N GLN A 126 3.03 -7.19 -14.57
CA GLN A 126 2.99 -5.98 -13.74
C GLN A 126 2.88 -6.33 -12.25
N ILE A 127 2.09 -7.34 -11.88
CA ILE A 127 2.05 -7.86 -10.50
C ILE A 127 3.46 -8.22 -10.03
N VAL A 128 4.27 -8.94 -10.83
CA VAL A 128 5.66 -9.28 -10.45
C VAL A 128 6.50 -8.02 -10.25
N TRP A 129 6.45 -7.05 -11.18
CA TRP A 129 7.25 -5.83 -11.08
C TRP A 129 6.91 -5.00 -9.84
N TYR A 130 5.63 -4.82 -9.54
CA TYR A 130 5.21 -4.10 -8.33
C TYR A 130 5.56 -4.89 -7.06
N THR A 131 5.50 -6.22 -7.09
CA THR A 131 5.96 -7.05 -5.96
C THR A 131 7.46 -6.91 -5.73
N VAL A 132 8.28 -6.89 -6.79
CA VAL A 132 9.72 -6.60 -6.69
C VAL A 132 9.94 -5.22 -6.08
N GLY A 133 9.26 -4.20 -6.58
CA GLY A 133 9.31 -2.85 -6.03
C GLY A 133 8.93 -2.82 -4.53
N THR A 134 7.87 -3.53 -4.15
CA THR A 134 7.45 -3.65 -2.75
C THR A 134 8.56 -4.23 -1.87
N VAL A 135 9.17 -5.34 -2.30
CA VAL A 135 10.25 -5.99 -1.52
C VAL A 135 11.48 -5.08 -1.41
N ILE A 136 11.86 -4.41 -2.49
CA ILE A 136 13.01 -3.48 -2.47
C ILE A 136 12.74 -2.33 -1.50
N VAL A 137 11.57 -1.68 -1.60
CA VAL A 137 11.22 -0.55 -0.73
C VAL A 137 11.13 -0.98 0.74
N THR A 138 10.64 -2.20 1.01
CA THR A 138 10.58 -2.76 2.36
C THR A 138 11.97 -2.84 3.00
N LEU A 139 13.00 -3.16 2.23
CA LEU A 139 14.36 -3.23 2.74
C LEU A 139 14.98 -1.84 3.02
N LEU A 140 14.42 -0.77 2.47
CA LEU A 140 14.93 0.58 2.74
C LEU A 140 14.69 1.04 4.18
N ILE A 141 13.75 0.44 4.92
CA ILE A 141 13.53 0.77 6.34
C ILE A 141 14.54 0.09 7.28
N VAL A 142 15.26 -0.92 6.82
CA VAL A 142 16.22 -1.70 7.63
C VAL A 142 17.22 -0.85 8.41
N PRO A 143 17.78 0.27 7.88
CA PRO A 143 18.68 1.14 8.65
C PRO A 143 18.04 1.76 9.92
N ALA A 144 16.71 1.76 10.00
CA ALA A 144 15.96 2.28 11.15
C ALA A 144 15.22 1.18 11.92
N ALA A 145 15.54 -0.08 11.68
CA ALA A 145 14.88 -1.23 12.26
C ALA A 145 15.91 -2.27 12.69
N SER A 146 15.50 -3.26 13.47
CA SER A 146 16.37 -4.33 13.96
C SER A 146 16.49 -5.51 13.00
N TRP A 147 17.27 -6.50 13.38
CA TRP A 147 17.38 -7.78 12.70
C TRP A 147 16.04 -8.55 12.69
N ILE A 148 15.14 -8.32 13.66
CA ILE A 148 13.81 -8.94 13.73
C ILE A 148 13.00 -8.52 12.52
N TYR A 149 12.94 -7.21 12.26
CA TYR A 149 12.30 -6.68 11.05
C TYR A 149 12.96 -7.21 9.78
N LEU A 150 14.31 -7.22 9.72
CA LEU A 150 15.03 -7.71 8.54
C LEU A 150 14.66 -9.16 8.21
N VAL A 151 14.62 -10.05 9.21
CA VAL A 151 14.22 -11.45 9.01
C VAL A 151 12.77 -11.55 8.55
N ALA A 152 11.86 -10.81 9.18
CA ALA A 152 10.45 -10.75 8.79
C ALA A 152 10.28 -10.25 7.33
N ALA A 153 11.01 -9.21 6.94
CA ALA A 153 10.99 -8.63 5.60
C ALA A 153 11.52 -9.60 4.54
N LEU A 154 12.66 -10.23 4.79
CA LEU A 154 13.28 -11.19 3.85
C LEU A 154 12.43 -12.45 3.69
N ALA A 155 11.97 -13.05 4.80
CA ALA A 155 11.20 -14.29 4.75
C ALA A 155 9.83 -14.06 4.07
N SER A 156 9.07 -13.05 4.51
CA SER A 156 7.76 -12.76 3.95
C SER A 156 7.87 -12.23 2.50
N GLY A 157 8.88 -11.41 2.20
CA GLY A 157 9.13 -10.88 0.87
C GLY A 157 9.51 -11.97 -0.14
N ALA A 158 10.35 -12.93 0.25
CA ALA A 158 10.71 -14.07 -0.60
C ALA A 158 9.48 -14.91 -0.98
N VAL A 159 8.59 -15.18 -0.02
CA VAL A 159 7.35 -15.92 -0.29
C VAL A 159 6.40 -15.11 -1.17
N PHE A 160 6.26 -13.80 -0.93
CA PHE A 160 5.40 -12.94 -1.74
C PHE A 160 5.88 -12.89 -3.20
N LEU A 161 7.18 -12.69 -3.41
CA LEU A 161 7.78 -12.69 -4.75
C LEU A 161 7.66 -14.05 -5.42
N TRP A 162 7.93 -15.14 -4.71
CA TRP A 162 7.76 -16.49 -5.23
C TRP A 162 6.32 -16.76 -5.70
N MET A 163 5.31 -16.34 -4.93
CA MET A 163 3.91 -16.49 -5.30
C MET A 163 3.53 -15.66 -6.53
N ALA A 164 4.04 -14.41 -6.64
CA ALA A 164 3.82 -13.56 -7.80
C ALA A 164 4.44 -14.17 -9.07
N ILE A 165 5.68 -14.66 -8.99
CA ILE A 165 6.37 -15.33 -10.09
C ILE A 165 5.65 -16.61 -10.48
N ARG A 166 5.22 -17.42 -9.51
CA ARG A 166 4.46 -18.65 -9.76
C ARG A 166 3.14 -18.37 -10.47
N LEU A 167 2.42 -17.32 -10.07
CA LEU A 167 1.20 -16.86 -10.73
C LEU A 167 1.48 -16.51 -12.20
N HIS A 168 2.51 -15.70 -12.45
CA HIS A 168 2.90 -15.29 -13.80
C HIS A 168 3.32 -16.47 -14.68
N LYS A 169 4.16 -17.37 -14.17
CA LYS A 169 4.56 -18.60 -14.89
C LYS A 169 3.36 -19.49 -15.19
N GLY A 170 2.43 -19.63 -14.26
CA GLY A 170 1.20 -20.41 -14.48
C GLY A 170 0.36 -19.84 -15.64
N VAL A 171 0.13 -18.53 -15.67
CA VAL A 171 -0.60 -17.85 -16.75
C VAL A 171 0.15 -17.99 -18.09
N LYS A 172 1.48 -17.80 -18.10
CA LYS A 172 2.30 -17.95 -19.30
C LYS A 172 2.21 -19.33 -19.92
N ASN A 173 2.10 -20.37 -19.09
CA ASN A 173 2.02 -21.77 -19.51
C ASN A 173 0.57 -22.24 -19.74
N GLY A 174 -0.43 -21.38 -19.71
CA GLY A 174 -1.84 -21.72 -19.91
C GLY A 174 -2.44 -22.56 -18.77
N ALA A 175 -1.80 -22.61 -17.60
CA ALA A 175 -2.29 -23.38 -16.46
C ALA A 175 -3.43 -22.65 -15.73
N LYS A 176 -4.36 -23.43 -15.15
CA LYS A 176 -5.40 -22.85 -14.27
C LYS A 176 -4.78 -22.29 -13.00
N VAL A 177 -4.79 -20.97 -12.86
CA VAL A 177 -4.19 -20.26 -11.73
C VAL A 177 -5.22 -19.87 -10.67
N LYS A 178 -4.73 -19.58 -9.45
CA LYS A 178 -5.57 -19.15 -8.31
C LYS A 178 -5.08 -17.80 -7.77
N PRO A 179 -5.41 -16.66 -8.40
CA PRO A 179 -4.92 -15.32 -8.01
C PRO A 179 -5.29 -14.96 -6.57
N MET A 180 -6.43 -15.43 -6.06
CA MET A 180 -6.89 -15.21 -4.70
C MET A 180 -5.88 -15.65 -3.62
N ARG A 181 -5.04 -16.65 -3.89
CA ARG A 181 -3.97 -17.02 -2.95
C ARG A 181 -2.94 -15.92 -2.78
N LEU A 182 -2.57 -15.24 -3.87
CA LEU A 182 -1.67 -14.09 -3.82
C LEU A 182 -2.31 -12.92 -3.07
N PHE A 183 -3.59 -12.65 -3.32
CA PHE A 183 -4.36 -11.64 -2.59
C PHE A 183 -4.34 -11.86 -1.08
N ILE A 184 -4.66 -13.08 -0.61
CA ILE A 184 -4.68 -13.40 0.82
C ILE A 184 -3.26 -13.27 1.42
N TYR A 185 -2.26 -13.80 0.72
CA TYR A 185 -0.90 -13.77 1.22
C TYR A 185 -0.31 -12.35 1.28
N SER A 186 -0.68 -11.49 0.35
CA SER A 186 -0.24 -10.09 0.36
C SER A 186 -0.68 -9.33 1.62
N ASN A 187 -1.86 -9.67 2.19
CA ASN A 187 -2.27 -9.14 3.49
C ASN A 187 -1.39 -9.68 4.62
N ASN A 188 -1.12 -10.99 4.63
CA ASN A 188 -0.23 -11.60 5.63
C ASN A 188 1.18 -10.99 5.57
N TYR A 189 1.70 -10.75 4.35
CA TYR A 189 2.97 -10.07 4.15
C TYR A 189 3.00 -8.71 4.86
N LEU A 190 2.02 -7.85 4.57
CA LEU A 190 1.97 -6.53 5.16
C LEU A 190 1.80 -6.59 6.70
N SER A 191 0.96 -7.52 7.18
CA SER A 191 0.77 -7.74 8.62
C SER A 191 2.08 -8.15 9.32
N VAL A 192 2.84 -9.08 8.74
CA VAL A 192 4.13 -9.52 9.29
C VAL A 192 5.13 -8.37 9.37
N LEU A 193 5.17 -7.51 8.34
CA LEU A 193 6.07 -6.34 8.35
C LEU A 193 5.71 -5.34 9.45
N PHE A 194 4.44 -4.97 9.57
CA PHE A 194 4.02 -3.99 10.59
C PHE A 194 4.11 -4.55 12.01
N ILE A 195 3.86 -5.85 12.21
CA ILE A 195 4.10 -6.52 13.49
C ILE A 195 5.60 -6.49 13.82
N GLY A 196 6.48 -6.79 12.85
CA GLY A 196 7.93 -6.70 13.03
C GLY A 196 8.38 -5.31 13.46
N LEU A 197 7.92 -4.26 12.77
CA LEU A 197 8.20 -2.87 13.14
C LEU A 197 7.67 -2.50 14.53
N SER A 198 6.48 -3.00 14.88
CA SER A 198 5.89 -2.74 16.20
C SER A 198 6.69 -3.40 17.32
N ILE A 199 7.18 -4.63 17.09
CA ILE A 199 8.06 -5.33 18.04
C ILE A 199 9.36 -4.55 18.21
N ASP A 200 9.99 -4.11 17.12
CA ASP A 200 11.20 -3.31 17.16
C ASP A 200 11.02 -2.02 17.99
N ALA A 201 9.92 -1.30 17.75
CA ALA A 201 9.58 -0.09 18.51
C ALA A 201 9.38 -0.34 20.00
N ILE A 202 8.74 -1.48 20.39
CA ILE A 202 8.55 -1.86 21.79
C ILE A 202 9.86 -2.22 22.47
N LEU A 203 10.78 -2.85 21.73
CA LEU A 203 12.11 -3.24 22.25
C LEU A 203 13.12 -2.09 22.25
N GLY A 204 12.75 -0.89 21.75
CA GLY A 204 13.59 0.32 21.76
C GLY A 204 14.70 0.31 20.70
N TRP A 205 14.47 -0.38 19.58
CA TRP A 205 15.37 -0.39 18.41
C TRP A 205 15.10 0.74 17.44
#